data_c97b5d174efff11f1bca262ec1182bd6
#
_entry.id   c97b5d174efff11f1bca262ec1182bd6
#
_cell.length_a   1.000
_cell.length_b   1.000
_cell.length_c   1.000
_cell.angle_alpha   90.00
_cell.angle_beta   90.00
_cell.angle_gamma   90.00
#
_symmetry.space_group_name_H-M   'P 1'
#
loop_
_entity.id
_entity.type
_entity.pdbx_description
1 polymer ?
#
loop_
_entity_poly.entity_id
_entity_poly.type
_entity_poly.pdbx_seq_one_letter_code
_entity_poly.pdbx_strand_id
1 'polypeptide(L)'
;MTKVLLFLGLLAIPRASWPQSDARPEILVLGTYHMANPGHDIYNMRADDVQSPERQQQIAQLIEVLKRFHPTKIAIEADVGSQRIGREYSDYLAGKYTLSRNEIDQIGYRLAKELGHRAIYPVDVDGDFPMLRVINYAKANGRKEKLDAIGARTAARVKAQDDFLRSHTVLEMLEYMNSDSLVAKDVAEYFAMVPFGEPWEYAGPDLLASWYQRNIRIYHNVVARIDSPSERILVIYGAGHLGWLRQDIANDATVRLRKLEDLTGRAPIS
;
A
#
# COMPACT_ATOMS: atom_id res chain seq x y z
N MET A 1 76.85 27.82 -4.55
CA MET A 1 75.40 27.92 -4.84
C MET A 1 74.71 26.81 -4.10
N THR A 2 74.19 27.09 -2.91
CA THR A 2 73.63 26.12 -1.99
C THR A 2 72.09 26.09 -2.23
N LYS A 3 71.55 24.94 -2.69
CA LYS A 3 70.08 24.73 -2.87
C LYS A 3 69.43 24.34 -1.55
N VAL A 4 68.58 25.21 -1.03
CA VAL A 4 67.70 24.92 0.12
C VAL A 4 66.43 24.18 -0.40
N LEU A 5 66.25 22.93 -0.01
CA LEU A 5 65.02 22.20 -0.20
C LEU A 5 64.01 22.51 0.94
N LEU A 6 62.92 23.20 0.62
CA LEU A 6 61.80 23.35 1.53
C LEU A 6 60.92 22.06 1.50
N PHE A 7 60.87 21.35 2.63
CA PHE A 7 59.89 20.27 2.85
C PHE A 7 58.60 20.92 3.36
N LEU A 8 57.58 20.94 2.53
CA LEU A 8 56.20 21.22 2.97
C LEU A 8 55.60 19.94 3.59
N GLY A 9 55.56 19.88 4.92
CA GLY A 9 54.81 18.84 5.63
C GLY A 9 53.30 19.04 5.48
N LEU A 10 52.63 18.17 4.72
CA LEU A 10 51.17 18.08 4.73
C LEU A 10 50.71 17.54 6.09
N LEU A 11 50.17 18.41 6.93
CA LEU A 11 49.39 18.02 8.11
C LEU A 11 48.08 17.37 7.65
N ALA A 12 48.00 16.05 7.75
CA ALA A 12 46.76 15.31 7.59
C ALA A 12 45.85 15.64 8.77
N ILE A 13 44.82 16.46 8.55
CA ILE A 13 43.73 16.70 9.50
C ILE A 13 42.88 15.43 9.53
N PRO A 14 42.72 14.73 10.68
CA PRO A 14 41.83 13.61 10.76
C PRO A 14 40.41 14.10 10.49
N ARG A 15 39.80 13.65 9.39
CA ARG A 15 38.36 13.79 9.17
C ARG A 15 37.67 12.98 10.25
N ALA A 16 37.07 13.66 11.23
CA ALA A 16 36.16 13.03 12.12
C ALA A 16 35.04 12.41 11.26
N SER A 17 35.01 11.09 11.14
CA SER A 17 33.88 10.36 10.59
C SER A 17 32.76 10.51 11.60
N TRP A 18 31.86 11.44 11.35
CA TRP A 18 30.58 11.46 12.04
C TRP A 18 29.89 10.13 11.72
N PRO A 19 29.33 9.42 12.70
CA PRO A 19 28.54 8.25 12.39
C PRO A 19 27.43 8.72 11.46
N GLN A 20 27.46 8.25 10.22
CA GLN A 20 26.40 8.45 9.25
C GLN A 20 25.18 7.77 9.90
N SER A 21 24.22 8.57 10.38
CA SER A 21 23.01 8.01 10.95
C SER A 21 22.39 7.12 9.85
N ASP A 22 22.14 5.86 10.19
CA ASP A 22 21.50 4.86 9.31
C ASP A 22 20.00 5.20 9.12
N ALA A 23 19.65 6.47 9.28
CA ALA A 23 18.31 7.01 9.17
C ALA A 23 17.89 6.98 7.70
N ARG A 24 17.06 5.99 7.39
CA ARG A 24 16.38 5.85 6.11
C ARG A 24 14.90 6.17 6.30
N PRO A 25 14.27 6.83 5.32
CA PRO A 25 12.82 7.01 5.34
C PRO A 25 12.11 5.69 5.57
N GLU A 26 11.03 5.73 6.33
CA GLU A 26 10.22 4.55 6.62
C GLU A 26 8.90 4.63 5.86
N ILE A 27 8.49 3.52 5.27
CA ILE A 27 7.21 3.42 4.55
C ILE A 27 6.42 2.26 5.14
N LEU A 28 5.19 2.55 5.59
CA LEU A 28 4.21 1.57 6.02
C LEU A 28 3.06 1.55 5.03
N VAL A 29 2.80 0.39 4.40
CA VAL A 29 1.62 0.21 3.54
C VAL A 29 0.53 -0.48 4.36
N LEU A 30 -0.60 0.19 4.53
CA LEU A 30 -1.82 -0.33 5.13
C LEU A 30 -2.77 -0.77 4.03
N GLY A 31 -2.90 -2.09 3.85
CA GLY A 31 -3.87 -2.69 2.94
C GLY A 31 -5.28 -2.63 3.54
N THR A 32 -6.25 -2.12 2.78
CA THR A 32 -7.66 -1.98 3.18
C THR A 32 -8.58 -2.88 2.35
N TYR A 33 -9.82 -3.06 2.83
CA TYR A 33 -10.87 -3.86 2.18
C TYR A 33 -11.88 -3.01 1.40
N HIS A 34 -11.55 -1.76 1.08
CA HIS A 34 -12.44 -0.81 0.41
C HIS A 34 -13.75 -0.60 1.15
N MET A 35 -13.69 0.16 2.24
CA MET A 35 -14.80 0.40 3.19
C MET A 35 -16.07 0.96 2.53
N ALA A 36 -15.94 1.63 1.39
CA ALA A 36 -17.07 2.19 0.63
C ALA A 36 -17.78 1.18 -0.28
N ASN A 37 -17.26 -0.04 -0.43
CA ASN A 37 -17.76 -1.04 -1.39
C ASN A 37 -17.88 -0.48 -2.84
N PRO A 38 -16.82 0.06 -3.44
CA PRO A 38 -16.91 0.73 -4.74
C PRO A 38 -17.23 -0.22 -5.89
N GLY A 39 -17.07 -1.55 -5.70
CA GLY A 39 -17.36 -2.56 -6.73
C GLY A 39 -16.38 -2.56 -7.89
N HIS A 40 -15.17 -2.07 -7.71
CA HIS A 40 -14.17 -1.94 -8.78
C HIS A 40 -13.32 -3.20 -8.99
N ASP A 41 -13.27 -4.11 -8.01
CA ASP A 41 -12.55 -5.36 -8.10
C ASP A 41 -13.38 -6.45 -8.80
N ILE A 42 -12.71 -7.47 -9.35
CA ILE A 42 -13.40 -8.64 -9.92
C ILE A 42 -14.16 -9.41 -8.82
N TYR A 43 -13.58 -9.46 -7.62
CA TYR A 43 -14.17 -10.03 -6.42
C TYR A 43 -14.14 -8.99 -5.31
N ASN A 44 -15.32 -8.52 -4.89
CA ASN A 44 -15.43 -7.43 -3.94
C ASN A 44 -15.89 -7.96 -2.57
N MET A 45 -15.23 -7.52 -1.51
CA MET A 45 -15.75 -7.67 -0.16
C MET A 45 -17.04 -6.85 0.02
N ARG A 46 -17.89 -7.30 0.95
CA ARG A 46 -19.07 -6.56 1.38
C ARG A 46 -18.82 -5.98 2.76
N ALA A 47 -18.19 -4.82 2.80
CA ALA A 47 -18.03 -4.08 4.04
C ALA A 47 -19.42 -3.77 4.63
N ASP A 48 -19.56 -3.91 5.94
CA ASP A 48 -20.74 -3.47 6.68
C ASP A 48 -20.79 -1.93 6.80
N ASP A 49 -21.70 -1.41 7.58
CA ASP A 49 -21.80 0.03 7.75
C ASP A 49 -20.70 0.58 8.67
N VAL A 50 -19.60 1.01 8.04
CA VAL A 50 -18.46 1.64 8.75
C VAL A 50 -18.86 2.94 9.47
N GLN A 51 -20.01 3.54 9.17
CA GLN A 51 -20.52 4.74 9.85
C GLN A 51 -21.38 4.38 11.09
N SER A 52 -21.61 3.10 11.36
CA SER A 52 -22.25 2.67 12.60
C SER A 52 -21.44 3.12 13.83
N PRO A 53 -22.09 3.43 14.97
CA PRO A 53 -21.38 3.89 16.17
C PRO A 53 -20.26 2.95 16.62
N GLU A 54 -20.50 1.64 16.54
CA GLU A 54 -19.51 0.61 16.88
C GLU A 54 -18.29 0.67 15.97
N ARG A 55 -18.48 0.68 14.64
CA ARG A 55 -17.38 0.75 13.66
C ARG A 55 -16.62 2.07 13.76
N GLN A 56 -17.31 3.18 14.06
CA GLN A 56 -16.67 4.47 14.29
C GLN A 56 -15.75 4.46 15.53
N GLN A 57 -16.15 3.78 16.60
CA GLN A 57 -15.29 3.59 17.77
C GLN A 57 -14.07 2.71 17.43
N GLN A 58 -14.26 1.63 16.67
CA GLN A 58 -13.17 0.75 16.22
C GLN A 58 -12.19 1.47 15.28
N ILE A 59 -12.68 2.33 14.38
CA ILE A 59 -11.84 3.16 13.53
C ILE A 59 -11.03 4.17 14.37
N ALA A 60 -11.64 4.75 15.40
CA ALA A 60 -10.90 5.63 16.31
C ALA A 60 -9.76 4.88 17.03
N GLN A 61 -9.97 3.62 17.45
CA GLN A 61 -8.92 2.77 18.02
C GLN A 61 -7.82 2.47 17.02
N LEU A 62 -8.18 2.17 15.77
CA LEU A 62 -7.20 1.98 14.69
C LEU A 62 -6.33 3.23 14.48
N ILE A 63 -6.93 4.43 14.48
CA ILE A 63 -6.22 5.70 14.35
C ILE A 63 -5.19 5.86 15.47
N GLU A 64 -5.53 5.54 16.72
CA GLU A 64 -4.58 5.57 17.84
C GLU A 64 -3.40 4.59 17.64
N VAL A 65 -3.63 3.44 17.03
CA VAL A 65 -2.56 2.50 16.67
C VAL A 65 -1.67 3.10 15.58
N LEU A 66 -2.25 3.64 14.52
CA LEU A 66 -1.51 4.24 13.40
C LEU A 66 -0.70 5.48 13.80
N LYS A 67 -1.16 6.24 14.78
CA LYS A 67 -0.41 7.37 15.37
C LYS A 67 0.93 6.94 15.94
N ARG A 68 1.09 5.69 16.40
CA ARG A 68 2.37 5.18 16.91
C ARG A 68 3.47 5.13 15.85
N PHE A 69 3.12 5.06 14.58
CA PHE A 69 4.06 5.19 13.48
C PHE A 69 4.60 6.62 13.33
N HIS A 70 3.90 7.61 13.89
CA HIS A 70 4.19 9.03 13.72
C HIS A 70 4.38 9.42 12.25
N PRO A 71 3.42 9.09 11.36
CA PRO A 71 3.59 9.41 9.94
C PRO A 71 3.77 10.91 9.74
N THR A 72 4.76 11.29 8.95
CA THR A 72 5.00 12.68 8.52
C THR A 72 4.20 13.02 7.28
N LYS A 73 3.84 12.00 6.50
CA LYS A 73 2.98 12.12 5.32
C LYS A 73 2.04 10.92 5.24
N ILE A 74 0.84 11.17 4.70
CA ILE A 74 -0.16 10.13 4.42
C ILE A 74 -0.42 10.14 2.92
N ALA A 75 -0.08 9.03 2.26
CA ALA A 75 -0.34 8.77 0.86
C ALA A 75 -1.60 7.89 0.72
N ILE A 76 -2.40 8.13 -0.30
CA ILE A 76 -3.72 7.50 -0.46
C ILE A 76 -3.96 7.03 -1.89
N GLU A 77 -4.85 6.04 -2.03
CA GLU A 77 -5.34 5.51 -3.30
C GLU A 77 -6.32 6.49 -3.96
N ALA A 78 -5.76 7.52 -4.55
CA ALA A 78 -6.46 8.48 -5.38
C ALA A 78 -5.53 8.94 -6.49
N ASP A 79 -6.08 9.27 -7.65
CA ASP A 79 -5.33 9.75 -8.81
C ASP A 79 -4.38 10.89 -8.43
N VAL A 80 -3.11 10.76 -8.80
CA VAL A 80 -2.02 11.70 -8.51
C VAL A 80 -2.34 13.13 -9.01
N GLY A 81 -3.15 13.26 -10.06
CA GLY A 81 -3.61 14.54 -10.60
C GLY A 81 -4.86 15.12 -9.91
N SER A 82 -5.45 14.41 -8.95
CA SER A 82 -6.74 14.76 -8.36
C SER A 82 -6.69 16.03 -7.51
N GLN A 83 -7.23 17.12 -8.05
CA GLN A 83 -7.45 18.35 -7.29
C GLN A 83 -8.62 18.21 -6.28
N ARG A 84 -9.52 17.25 -6.48
CA ARG A 84 -10.67 16.99 -5.60
C ARG A 84 -10.22 16.67 -4.17
N ILE A 85 -9.25 15.77 -4.03
CA ILE A 85 -8.72 15.34 -2.72
C ILE A 85 -8.23 16.51 -1.89
N GLY A 86 -7.44 17.41 -2.47
CA GLY A 86 -6.92 18.58 -1.75
C GLY A 86 -8.04 19.52 -1.28
N ARG A 87 -9.09 19.71 -2.10
CA ARG A 87 -10.26 20.53 -1.73
C ARG A 87 -11.06 19.87 -0.61
N GLU A 88 -11.42 18.59 -0.75
CA GLU A 88 -12.19 17.85 0.25
C GLU A 88 -11.47 17.81 1.60
N TYR A 89 -10.16 17.57 1.61
CA TYR A 89 -9.40 17.59 2.84
C TYR A 89 -9.33 19.00 3.47
N SER A 90 -9.15 20.04 2.67
CA SER A 90 -9.21 21.44 3.16
C SER A 90 -10.58 21.77 3.75
N ASP A 91 -11.64 21.36 3.08
CA ASP A 91 -13.02 21.56 3.58
C ASP A 91 -13.28 20.75 4.86
N TYR A 92 -12.73 19.55 4.98
CA TYR A 92 -12.78 18.77 6.21
C TYR A 92 -12.07 19.46 7.38
N LEU A 93 -10.89 20.03 7.15
CA LEU A 93 -10.18 20.82 8.16
C LEU A 93 -10.99 22.04 8.59
N ALA A 94 -11.70 22.67 7.66
CA ALA A 94 -12.57 23.83 7.90
C ALA A 94 -13.95 23.48 8.50
N GLY A 95 -14.27 22.19 8.70
CA GLY A 95 -15.58 21.74 9.19
C GLY A 95 -16.71 21.83 8.17
N LYS A 96 -16.39 21.90 6.87
CA LYS A 96 -17.34 22.04 5.75
C LYS A 96 -17.56 20.75 4.97
N TYR A 97 -16.86 19.67 5.32
CA TYR A 97 -16.96 18.38 4.64
C TYR A 97 -17.36 17.31 5.64
N THR A 98 -18.36 16.50 5.27
CA THR A 98 -18.79 15.32 6.01
C THR A 98 -18.10 14.09 5.46
N LEU A 99 -17.42 13.34 6.33
CA LEU A 99 -16.68 12.13 5.93
C LEU A 99 -17.62 11.09 5.30
N SER A 100 -17.21 10.61 4.14
CA SER A 100 -17.87 9.48 3.47
C SER A 100 -17.48 8.14 4.11
N ARG A 101 -17.97 7.02 3.54
CA ARG A 101 -17.63 5.67 4.02
C ARG A 101 -16.22 5.22 3.58
N ASN A 102 -15.57 5.93 2.67
CA ASN A 102 -14.30 5.54 2.08
C ASN A 102 -13.16 5.58 3.12
N GLU A 103 -12.22 4.66 3.02
CA GLU A 103 -11.05 4.56 3.89
C GLU A 103 -10.15 5.80 3.83
N ILE A 104 -10.13 6.52 2.69
CA ILE A 104 -9.42 7.79 2.58
C ILE A 104 -9.95 8.79 3.60
N ASP A 105 -11.27 8.87 3.73
CA ASP A 105 -11.95 9.74 4.68
C ASP A 105 -11.81 9.20 6.10
N GLN A 106 -12.20 7.94 6.29
CA GLN A 106 -12.36 7.34 7.61
C GLN A 106 -11.03 7.11 8.33
N ILE A 107 -9.97 6.83 7.59
CA ILE A 107 -8.62 6.63 8.15
C ILE A 107 -7.73 7.82 7.77
N GLY A 108 -7.59 8.09 6.47
CA GLY A 108 -6.64 9.07 5.95
C GLY A 108 -6.87 10.48 6.46
N TYR A 109 -8.05 11.05 6.22
CA TYR A 109 -8.38 12.43 6.62
C TYR A 109 -8.40 12.59 8.14
N ARG A 110 -8.97 11.62 8.86
CA ARG A 110 -9.04 11.67 10.33
C ARG A 110 -7.65 11.66 10.94
N LEU A 111 -6.82 10.71 10.57
CA LEU A 111 -5.44 10.60 11.06
C LEU A 111 -4.62 11.84 10.69
N ALA A 112 -4.70 12.31 9.45
CA ALA A 112 -4.00 13.51 9.01
C ALA A 112 -4.39 14.75 9.86
N LYS A 113 -5.69 14.93 10.12
CA LYS A 113 -6.18 16.03 10.96
C LYS A 113 -5.69 15.93 12.40
N GLU A 114 -5.72 14.74 13.00
CA GLU A 114 -5.25 14.53 14.38
C GLU A 114 -3.74 14.76 14.54
N LEU A 115 -2.96 14.49 13.48
CA LEU A 115 -1.52 14.77 13.44
C LEU A 115 -1.19 16.20 13.01
N GLY A 116 -2.19 17.03 12.72
CA GLY A 116 -2.00 18.42 12.30
C GLY A 116 -1.43 18.57 10.88
N HIS A 117 -1.58 17.56 10.04
CA HIS A 117 -1.12 17.63 8.65
C HIS A 117 -1.99 18.61 7.85
N ARG A 118 -1.34 19.42 7.00
CA ARG A 118 -2.01 20.38 6.13
C ARG A 118 -2.38 19.81 4.77
N ALA A 119 -1.82 18.65 4.42
CA ALA A 119 -2.02 18.00 3.14
C ALA A 119 -2.09 16.49 3.28
N ILE A 120 -2.72 15.84 2.29
CA ILE A 120 -2.72 14.40 2.06
C ILE A 120 -2.32 14.17 0.60
N TYR A 121 -1.70 13.04 0.28
CA TYR A 121 -0.97 12.85 -0.97
C TYR A 121 -1.60 11.75 -1.84
N PRO A 122 -2.36 12.09 -2.88
CA PRO A 122 -2.75 11.13 -3.92
C PRO A 122 -1.52 10.55 -4.60
N VAL A 123 -1.50 9.23 -4.79
CA VAL A 123 -0.36 8.52 -5.41
C VAL A 123 -0.77 7.47 -6.44
N ASP A 124 -2.08 7.30 -6.67
CA ASP A 124 -2.58 6.33 -7.65
C ASP A 124 -2.40 6.80 -9.09
N VAL A 125 -2.33 5.83 -9.99
CA VAL A 125 -2.33 6.01 -11.44
C VAL A 125 -3.19 4.94 -12.08
N ASP A 126 -3.82 5.26 -13.19
CA ASP A 126 -4.48 4.28 -14.02
C ASP A 126 -3.49 3.25 -14.59
N GLY A 127 -3.99 2.05 -14.80
CA GLY A 127 -3.22 0.97 -15.41
C GLY A 127 -4.13 -0.05 -16.08
N ASP A 128 -3.60 -0.73 -17.08
CA ASP A 128 -4.29 -1.84 -17.72
C ASP A 128 -4.32 -3.07 -16.82
N PHE A 129 -5.45 -3.78 -16.87
CA PHE A 129 -5.58 -5.12 -16.29
C PHE A 129 -6.29 -6.02 -17.32
N PRO A 130 -5.55 -6.56 -18.32
CA PRO A 130 -6.13 -7.19 -19.51
C PRO A 130 -6.70 -8.59 -19.23
N MET A 131 -7.55 -8.73 -18.22
CA MET A 131 -8.17 -10.00 -17.79
C MET A 131 -9.01 -10.63 -18.91
N LEU A 132 -9.65 -9.81 -19.75
CA LEU A 132 -10.42 -10.31 -20.88
C LEU A 132 -9.56 -11.14 -21.86
N ARG A 133 -8.29 -10.77 -22.04
CA ARG A 133 -7.35 -11.54 -22.89
C ARG A 133 -7.09 -12.94 -22.29
N VAL A 134 -6.91 -13.03 -20.98
CA VAL A 134 -6.75 -14.31 -20.27
C VAL A 134 -8.00 -15.17 -20.40
N ILE A 135 -9.18 -14.57 -20.24
CA ILE A 135 -10.48 -15.26 -20.39
C ILE A 135 -10.64 -15.81 -21.81
N ASN A 136 -10.35 -15.03 -22.84
CA ASN A 136 -10.46 -15.43 -24.22
C ASN A 136 -9.45 -16.55 -24.57
N TYR A 137 -8.21 -16.43 -24.11
CA TYR A 137 -7.20 -17.46 -24.24
C TYR A 137 -7.66 -18.79 -23.57
N ALA A 138 -8.15 -18.73 -22.35
CA ALA A 138 -8.63 -19.90 -21.61
C ALA A 138 -9.79 -20.61 -22.34
N LYS A 139 -10.74 -19.85 -22.89
CA LYS A 139 -11.85 -20.39 -23.68
C LYS A 139 -11.39 -21.06 -24.96
N ALA A 140 -10.51 -20.40 -25.72
CA ALA A 140 -10.03 -20.91 -27.02
C ALA A 140 -9.16 -22.16 -26.88
N ASN A 141 -8.47 -22.34 -25.73
CA ASN A 141 -7.48 -23.40 -25.54
C ASN A 141 -7.91 -24.47 -24.52
N GLY A 142 -9.22 -24.61 -24.24
CA GLY A 142 -9.76 -25.65 -23.35
C GLY A 142 -9.31 -25.50 -21.88
N ARG A 143 -8.91 -24.31 -21.44
CA ARG A 143 -8.42 -24.04 -20.08
C ARG A 143 -9.44 -23.29 -19.20
N LYS A 144 -10.70 -23.21 -19.66
CA LYS A 144 -11.76 -22.50 -18.95
C LYS A 144 -11.97 -23.06 -17.54
N GLU A 145 -12.03 -24.38 -17.38
CA GLU A 145 -12.21 -25.01 -16.06
C GLU A 145 -11.10 -24.65 -15.08
N LYS A 146 -9.86 -24.58 -15.56
CA LYS A 146 -8.73 -24.15 -14.72
C LYS A 146 -8.87 -22.70 -14.28
N LEU A 147 -9.31 -21.81 -15.17
CA LEU A 147 -9.57 -20.40 -14.83
C LEU A 147 -10.74 -20.27 -13.85
N ASP A 148 -11.83 -21.00 -14.09
CA ASP A 148 -13.00 -21.02 -13.20
C ASP A 148 -12.62 -21.51 -11.78
N ALA A 149 -11.75 -22.51 -11.67
CA ALA A 149 -11.27 -23.00 -10.39
C ALA A 149 -10.44 -21.96 -9.62
N ILE A 150 -9.64 -21.15 -10.32
CA ILE A 150 -8.91 -20.01 -9.70
C ILE A 150 -9.95 -18.99 -9.19
N GLY A 151 -10.91 -18.61 -10.02
CA GLY A 151 -11.97 -17.68 -9.64
C GLY A 151 -12.77 -18.15 -8.43
N ALA A 152 -13.12 -19.45 -8.37
CA ALA A 152 -13.82 -20.02 -7.23
C ALA A 152 -13.03 -19.96 -5.93
N ARG A 153 -11.71 -20.19 -5.97
CA ARG A 153 -10.85 -20.05 -4.79
C ARG A 153 -10.78 -18.59 -4.31
N THR A 154 -10.62 -17.64 -5.23
CA THR A 154 -10.61 -16.22 -4.91
C THR A 154 -11.93 -15.78 -4.30
N ALA A 155 -13.06 -16.19 -4.88
CA ALA A 155 -14.39 -15.90 -4.34
C ALA A 155 -14.60 -16.48 -2.93
N ALA A 156 -14.16 -17.72 -2.70
CA ALA A 156 -14.24 -18.36 -1.39
C ALA A 156 -13.40 -17.61 -0.33
N ARG A 157 -12.21 -17.12 -0.71
CA ARG A 157 -11.37 -16.32 0.17
C ARG A 157 -12.01 -14.98 0.51
N VAL A 158 -12.54 -14.26 -0.48
CA VAL A 158 -13.26 -12.99 -0.25
C VAL A 158 -14.46 -13.21 0.67
N LYS A 159 -15.21 -14.31 0.47
CA LYS A 159 -16.30 -14.67 1.39
C LYS A 159 -15.79 -14.91 2.82
N ALA A 160 -14.67 -15.61 3.00
CA ALA A 160 -14.09 -15.81 4.32
C ALA A 160 -13.67 -14.48 4.98
N GLN A 161 -13.16 -13.53 4.21
CA GLN A 161 -12.86 -12.17 4.68
C GLN A 161 -14.14 -11.41 5.09
N ASP A 162 -15.25 -11.55 4.34
CA ASP A 162 -16.54 -10.99 4.73
C ASP A 162 -17.04 -11.57 6.05
N ASP A 163 -16.93 -12.90 6.22
CA ASP A 163 -17.36 -13.60 7.43
C ASP A 163 -16.47 -13.18 8.63
N PHE A 164 -15.17 -13.01 8.42
CA PHE A 164 -14.22 -12.55 9.43
C PHE A 164 -14.56 -11.11 9.89
N LEU A 165 -14.78 -10.18 8.96
CA LEU A 165 -15.14 -8.79 9.27
C LEU A 165 -16.40 -8.69 10.14
N ARG A 166 -17.40 -9.56 9.91
CA ARG A 166 -18.65 -9.55 10.69
C ARG A 166 -18.46 -9.87 12.18
N SER A 167 -17.45 -10.63 12.52
CA SER A 167 -17.18 -11.11 13.89
C SER A 167 -15.97 -10.47 14.56
N HIS A 168 -15.26 -9.59 13.86
CA HIS A 168 -14.03 -8.98 14.34
C HIS A 168 -14.07 -7.45 14.21
N THR A 169 -13.19 -6.79 14.95
CA THR A 169 -13.03 -5.34 14.87
C THR A 169 -12.34 -4.93 13.57
N VAL A 170 -12.43 -3.64 13.23
CA VAL A 170 -11.74 -3.07 12.07
C VAL A 170 -10.22 -3.29 12.17
N LEU A 171 -9.63 -3.13 13.36
CA LEU A 171 -8.20 -3.36 13.57
C LEU A 171 -7.83 -4.82 13.31
N GLU A 172 -8.56 -5.78 13.89
CA GLU A 172 -8.33 -7.22 13.68
C GLU A 172 -8.47 -7.61 12.22
N MET A 173 -9.46 -7.06 11.52
CA MET A 173 -9.62 -7.27 10.08
C MET A 173 -8.41 -6.77 9.29
N LEU A 174 -7.91 -5.58 9.62
CA LEU A 174 -6.72 -5.05 8.94
C LEU A 174 -5.44 -5.81 9.35
N GLU A 175 -5.28 -6.24 10.61
CA GLU A 175 -4.19 -7.14 11.00
C GLU A 175 -4.20 -8.44 10.19
N TYR A 176 -5.39 -9.06 10.04
CA TYR A 176 -5.55 -10.26 9.22
C TYR A 176 -5.19 -10.01 7.75
N MET A 177 -5.73 -8.96 7.13
CA MET A 177 -5.46 -8.63 5.72
C MET A 177 -4.00 -8.25 5.46
N ASN A 178 -3.35 -7.66 6.43
CA ASN A 178 -1.96 -7.23 6.33
C ASN A 178 -0.96 -8.30 6.81
N SER A 179 -1.42 -9.50 7.21
CA SER A 179 -0.55 -10.60 7.58
C SER A 179 0.25 -11.11 6.37
N ASP A 180 1.51 -11.47 6.59
CA ASP A 180 2.36 -12.01 5.51
C ASP A 180 1.75 -13.26 4.86
N SER A 181 1.03 -14.06 5.63
CA SER A 181 0.35 -15.28 5.14
C SER A 181 -0.74 -14.94 4.12
N LEU A 182 -1.59 -13.94 4.40
CA LEU A 182 -2.66 -13.57 3.48
C LEU A 182 -2.11 -12.82 2.27
N VAL A 183 -1.16 -11.92 2.48
CA VAL A 183 -0.47 -11.20 1.39
C VAL A 183 0.19 -12.19 0.41
N ALA A 184 0.86 -13.22 0.91
CA ALA A 184 1.46 -14.24 0.05
C ALA A 184 0.41 -15.03 -0.76
N LYS A 185 -0.75 -15.34 -0.15
CA LYS A 185 -1.87 -15.98 -0.85
C LYS A 185 -2.45 -15.08 -1.94
N ASP A 186 -2.57 -13.77 -1.69
CA ASP A 186 -3.05 -12.81 -2.67
C ASP A 186 -2.09 -12.72 -3.87
N VAL A 187 -0.80 -12.60 -3.63
CA VAL A 187 0.21 -12.59 -4.71
C VAL A 187 0.17 -13.88 -5.50
N ALA A 188 0.03 -15.04 -4.84
CA ALA A 188 -0.03 -16.34 -5.50
C ALA A 188 -1.21 -16.46 -6.49
N GLU A 189 -2.35 -15.79 -6.24
CA GLU A 189 -3.48 -15.78 -7.18
C GLU A 189 -3.15 -15.02 -8.48
N TYR A 190 -2.37 -13.96 -8.43
CA TYR A 190 -1.87 -13.31 -9.65
C TYR A 190 -0.93 -14.23 -10.41
N PHE A 191 -0.01 -14.92 -9.72
CA PHE A 191 0.91 -15.88 -10.35
C PHE A 191 0.18 -17.10 -10.92
N ALA A 192 -1.00 -17.45 -10.41
CA ALA A 192 -1.84 -18.51 -10.98
C ALA A 192 -2.31 -18.19 -12.42
N MET A 193 -2.25 -16.93 -12.84
CA MET A 193 -2.56 -16.51 -14.22
C MET A 193 -1.40 -16.73 -15.20
N VAL A 194 -0.15 -16.77 -14.72
CA VAL A 194 1.06 -16.91 -15.59
C VAL A 194 0.98 -18.09 -16.56
N PRO A 195 0.45 -19.28 -16.19
CA PRO A 195 0.34 -20.40 -17.15
C PRO A 195 -0.69 -20.21 -18.27
N PHE A 196 -1.47 -19.12 -18.29
CA PHE A 196 -2.40 -18.84 -19.40
C PHE A 196 -1.68 -18.12 -20.52
N GLY A 197 -1.16 -18.87 -21.44
CA GLY A 197 -0.40 -18.40 -22.59
C GLY A 197 0.46 -19.52 -23.15
N GLU A 198 1.13 -19.24 -24.25
CA GLU A 198 2.13 -20.05 -24.91
C GLU A 198 3.14 -19.12 -25.61
N PRO A 199 4.28 -19.62 -26.16
CA PRO A 199 5.22 -18.77 -26.86
C PRO A 199 4.52 -17.92 -27.94
N TRP A 200 4.75 -16.60 -27.87
CA TRP A 200 4.17 -15.55 -28.72
C TRP A 200 2.72 -15.15 -28.39
N GLU A 201 2.04 -15.82 -27.42
CA GLU A 201 0.72 -15.48 -26.90
C GLU A 201 0.77 -15.44 -25.36
N TYR A 202 1.27 -14.38 -24.77
CA TYR A 202 1.55 -14.24 -23.33
C TYR A 202 0.40 -13.62 -22.55
N ALA A 203 -0.85 -14.15 -22.69
CA ALA A 203 -2.04 -13.53 -22.07
C ALA A 203 -1.92 -13.36 -20.54
N GLY A 204 -1.51 -14.40 -19.82
CA GLY A 204 -1.31 -14.37 -18.38
C GLY A 204 -0.07 -13.58 -17.93
N PRO A 205 1.12 -13.82 -18.53
CA PRO A 205 2.30 -13.00 -18.25
C PRO A 205 2.09 -11.50 -18.48
N ASP A 206 1.40 -11.12 -19.56
CA ASP A 206 1.13 -9.72 -19.88
C ASP A 206 0.15 -9.08 -18.85
N LEU A 207 -0.84 -9.86 -18.38
CA LEU A 207 -1.71 -9.41 -17.27
C LEU A 207 -0.89 -9.08 -16.03
N LEU A 208 0.01 -9.97 -15.63
CA LEU A 208 0.85 -9.78 -14.46
C LEU A 208 1.83 -8.62 -14.64
N ALA A 209 2.44 -8.50 -15.82
CA ALA A 209 3.33 -7.40 -16.16
C ALA A 209 2.62 -6.05 -16.12
N SER A 210 1.39 -5.95 -16.65
CA SER A 210 0.57 -4.73 -16.60
C SER A 210 0.21 -4.34 -15.17
N TRP A 211 -0.15 -5.33 -14.34
CA TRP A 211 -0.43 -5.10 -12.92
C TRP A 211 0.81 -4.62 -12.16
N TYR A 212 1.96 -5.26 -12.37
CA TYR A 212 3.21 -4.82 -11.77
C TYR A 212 3.63 -3.42 -12.25
N GLN A 213 3.43 -3.12 -13.53
CA GLN A 213 3.69 -1.78 -14.07
C GLN A 213 2.90 -0.69 -13.35
N ARG A 214 1.61 -0.94 -13.03
CA ARG A 214 0.82 0.01 -12.22
C ARG A 214 1.42 0.16 -10.82
N ASN A 215 1.74 -0.94 -10.15
CA ASN A 215 2.27 -0.92 -8.79
C ASN A 215 3.61 -0.19 -8.68
N ILE A 216 4.55 -0.41 -9.61
CA ILE A 216 5.85 0.29 -9.59
C ILE A 216 5.68 1.81 -9.87
N ARG A 217 4.69 2.21 -10.64
CA ARG A 217 4.35 3.63 -10.84
C ARG A 217 3.77 4.26 -9.58
N ILE A 218 2.91 3.54 -8.86
CA ILE A 218 2.40 3.95 -7.55
C ILE A 218 3.58 4.10 -6.57
N TYR A 219 4.48 3.12 -6.52
CA TYR A 219 5.67 3.17 -5.69
C TYR A 219 6.55 4.39 -6.02
N HIS A 220 6.78 4.68 -7.31
CA HIS A 220 7.46 5.90 -7.75
C HIS A 220 6.82 7.17 -7.17
N ASN A 221 5.48 7.26 -7.21
CA ASN A 221 4.75 8.41 -6.66
C ASN A 221 4.88 8.52 -5.14
N VAL A 222 4.97 7.37 -4.43
CA VAL A 222 5.22 7.35 -2.98
C VAL A 222 6.62 7.85 -2.66
N VAL A 223 7.67 7.32 -3.30
CA VAL A 223 9.05 7.74 -3.01
C VAL A 223 9.33 9.18 -3.42
N ALA A 224 8.63 9.70 -4.44
CA ALA A 224 8.69 11.11 -4.83
C ALA A 224 8.16 12.07 -3.73
N ARG A 225 7.59 11.55 -2.63
CA ARG A 225 7.18 12.33 -1.45
C ARG A 225 8.24 12.36 -0.36
N ILE A 226 9.36 11.70 -0.54
CA ILE A 226 10.46 11.68 0.43
C ILE A 226 11.30 12.95 0.26
N ASP A 227 11.25 13.84 1.25
CA ASP A 227 12.01 15.08 1.26
C ASP A 227 13.20 15.02 2.24
N SER A 228 13.22 14.02 3.14
CA SER A 228 14.27 13.88 4.13
C SER A 228 14.47 12.42 4.58
N PRO A 229 15.63 12.06 5.15
CA PRO A 229 15.86 10.72 5.71
C PRO A 229 14.99 10.38 6.92
N SER A 230 14.34 11.37 7.54
CA SER A 230 13.44 11.17 8.69
C SER A 230 11.97 11.00 8.33
N GLU A 231 11.65 10.97 7.03
CA GLU A 231 10.26 10.79 6.58
C GLU A 231 9.70 9.43 7.01
N ARG A 232 8.45 9.46 7.44
CA ARG A 232 7.63 8.28 7.72
C ARG A 232 6.33 8.41 6.92
N ILE A 233 6.23 7.64 5.85
CA ILE A 233 5.08 7.71 4.94
C ILE A 233 4.14 6.55 5.25
N LEU A 234 2.91 6.85 5.65
CA LEU A 234 1.82 5.90 5.70
C LEU A 234 1.11 5.89 4.35
N VAL A 235 1.05 4.73 3.70
CA VAL A 235 0.33 4.51 2.44
C VAL A 235 -0.94 3.74 2.74
N ILE A 236 -2.12 4.33 2.49
CA ILE A 236 -3.44 3.68 2.65
C ILE A 236 -3.92 3.27 1.27
N TYR A 237 -4.08 1.97 1.04
CA TYR A 237 -4.32 1.41 -0.29
C TYR A 237 -5.13 0.12 -0.23
N GLY A 238 -5.84 -0.24 -1.30
CA GLY A 238 -6.50 -1.53 -1.41
C GLY A 238 -5.53 -2.71 -1.25
N ALA A 239 -5.95 -3.74 -0.50
CA ALA A 239 -5.06 -4.85 -0.12
C ALA A 239 -4.47 -5.61 -1.32
N GLY A 240 -5.12 -5.60 -2.49
CA GLY A 240 -4.59 -6.22 -3.71
C GLY A 240 -3.25 -5.65 -4.18
N HIS A 241 -2.88 -4.45 -3.75
CA HIS A 241 -1.62 -3.80 -4.05
C HIS A 241 -0.52 -4.09 -3.02
N LEU A 242 -0.90 -4.58 -1.83
CA LEU A 242 -0.03 -4.65 -0.66
C LEU A 242 1.24 -5.49 -0.88
N GLY A 243 1.11 -6.67 -1.49
CA GLY A 243 2.24 -7.56 -1.73
C GLY A 243 3.27 -6.97 -2.68
N TRP A 244 2.81 -6.26 -3.69
CA TRP A 244 3.65 -5.61 -4.70
C TRP A 244 4.38 -4.41 -4.14
N LEU A 245 3.68 -3.51 -3.47
CA LEU A 245 4.28 -2.32 -2.84
C LEU A 245 5.26 -2.71 -1.74
N ARG A 246 4.96 -3.72 -0.92
CA ARG A 246 5.91 -4.24 0.08
C ARG A 246 7.16 -4.82 -0.54
N GLN A 247 7.03 -5.53 -1.66
CA GLN A 247 8.16 -6.05 -2.41
C GLN A 247 9.04 -4.93 -2.97
N ASP A 248 8.43 -3.90 -3.56
CA ASP A 248 9.16 -2.75 -4.11
C ASP A 248 9.93 -2.03 -3.00
N ILE A 249 9.29 -1.75 -1.86
CA ILE A 249 9.92 -1.12 -0.70
C ILE A 249 11.07 -1.99 -0.13
N ALA A 250 10.85 -3.30 -0.03
CA ALA A 250 11.86 -4.22 0.51
C ALA A 250 13.10 -4.35 -0.39
N ASN A 251 12.93 -4.16 -1.71
CA ASN A 251 14.01 -4.20 -2.68
C ASN A 251 14.75 -2.86 -2.82
N ASP A 252 14.20 -1.77 -2.33
CA ASP A 252 14.84 -0.45 -2.35
C ASP A 252 15.69 -0.24 -1.08
N ALA A 253 17.01 -0.27 -1.25
CA ALA A 253 17.95 -0.08 -0.14
C ALA A 253 17.92 1.33 0.49
N THR A 254 17.26 2.30 -0.15
CA THR A 254 17.22 3.71 0.31
C THR A 254 16.09 3.97 1.30
N VAL A 255 15.13 3.06 1.44
CA VAL A 255 13.98 3.16 2.35
C VAL A 255 13.91 1.95 3.29
N ARG A 256 13.03 1.99 4.27
CA ARG A 256 12.76 0.89 5.20
C ARG A 256 11.28 0.55 5.19
N LEU A 257 10.95 -0.72 4.92
CA LEU A 257 9.60 -1.25 5.08
C LEU A 257 9.22 -1.34 6.56
N ARG A 258 8.04 -0.82 6.89
CA ARG A 258 7.38 -1.05 8.19
C ARG A 258 6.04 -1.75 7.95
N LYS A 259 5.59 -2.51 8.95
CA LYS A 259 4.34 -3.27 8.88
C LYS A 259 3.40 -2.87 10.01
N LEU A 260 2.11 -3.15 9.85
CA LEU A 260 1.10 -2.87 10.88
C LEU A 260 1.39 -3.62 12.20
N GLU A 261 1.90 -4.84 12.12
CA GLU A 261 2.29 -5.65 13.28
C GLU A 261 3.37 -4.99 14.15
N ASP A 262 4.25 -4.16 13.56
CA ASP A 262 5.26 -3.39 14.30
C ASP A 262 4.62 -2.39 15.29
N LEU A 263 3.38 -1.97 15.01
CA LEU A 263 2.66 -0.97 15.81
C LEU A 263 1.80 -1.62 16.89
N THR A 264 1.29 -2.82 16.64
CA THR A 264 0.38 -3.51 17.57
C THR A 264 1.12 -4.34 18.60
N GLY A 265 2.32 -4.82 18.27
CA GLY A 265 3.09 -5.74 19.12
C GLY A 265 2.39 -7.09 19.32
N ARG A 266 1.39 -7.42 18.51
CA ARG A 266 0.64 -8.68 18.55
C ARG A 266 1.19 -9.63 17.50
N ALA A 267 1.11 -10.92 17.78
CA ALA A 267 1.34 -11.93 16.75
C ALA A 267 0.27 -11.77 15.64
N PRO A 268 0.63 -12.00 14.37
CA PRO A 268 -0.33 -11.94 13.27
C PRO A 268 -1.51 -12.89 13.52
N ILE A 269 -2.71 -12.44 13.21
CA ILE A 269 -3.91 -13.26 13.20
C ILE A 269 -3.80 -14.21 12.00
N SER A 270 -3.77 -15.51 12.26
CA SER A 270 -3.59 -16.58 11.26
C SER A 270 -4.93 -17.08 10.71
#